data_345947a28fe199470c85dae9264fbc77
#
_entry.id   345947a28fe199470c85dae9264fbc77
#
_cell.length_a   1.000
_cell.length_b   1.000
_cell.length_c   1.000
_cell.angle_alpha   90.00
_cell.angle_beta   90.00
_cell.angle_gamma   90.00
#
_symmetry.space_group_name_H-M   'P 1'
#
loop_
_entity.id
_entity.type
_entity.pdbx_description
1 polymer ?
#
loop_
_entity_poly.entity_id
_entity_poly.type
_entity_poly.pdbx_seq_one_letter_code
_entity_poly.pdbx_strand_id
1 'polypeptide(L)'
;MNTKQSRIRRARKTRAKIAAVKAIRLAIHRTNSHIYAQIISADGGTVMTSASSNDKDLRAQLANGGNAAAAAAVGKRLAEKAKGLGIEKVAFDRSGFKFHGRVKALAEAAREGGLVF
;
A
#
# COMPACT_ATOMS: atom_id res chain seq x y z
N MET A 1 13.70 -3.45 -22.59
CA MET A 1 13.01 -2.72 -21.49
C MET A 1 13.55 -3.23 -20.16
N ASN A 2 13.96 -2.33 -19.26
CA ASN A 2 14.47 -2.74 -17.95
C ASN A 2 13.33 -3.11 -16.98
N THR A 3 13.66 -3.70 -15.85
CA THR A 3 12.70 -4.17 -14.85
C THR A 3 11.81 -3.05 -14.33
N LYS A 4 12.38 -1.85 -14.09
CA LYS A 4 11.64 -0.69 -13.60
C LYS A 4 10.61 -0.22 -14.62
N GLN A 5 10.98 -0.15 -15.91
CA GLN A 5 10.05 0.25 -16.97
C GLN A 5 8.92 -0.74 -17.13
N SER A 6 9.21 -2.04 -17.03
CA SER A 6 8.18 -3.09 -17.06
C SER A 6 7.20 -2.96 -15.90
N ARG A 7 7.70 -2.66 -14.70
CA ARG A 7 6.88 -2.43 -13.51
C ARG A 7 5.95 -1.23 -13.69
N ILE A 8 6.48 -0.11 -14.16
CA ILE A 8 5.71 1.12 -14.41
C ILE A 8 4.61 0.87 -15.43
N ARG A 9 4.92 0.10 -16.48
CA ARG A 9 3.96 -0.27 -17.53
C ARG A 9 2.78 -1.06 -16.94
N ARG A 10 3.07 -2.05 -16.08
CA ARG A 10 2.03 -2.83 -15.40
C ARG A 10 1.18 -1.95 -14.48
N ALA A 11 1.81 -1.04 -13.74
CA ALA A 11 1.11 -0.12 -12.84
C ALA A 11 0.16 0.80 -13.58
N ARG A 12 0.54 1.26 -14.78
CA ARG A 12 -0.28 2.16 -15.61
C ARG A 12 -1.65 1.56 -15.93
N LYS A 13 -1.67 0.29 -16.31
CA LYS A 13 -2.89 -0.42 -16.67
C LYS A 13 -3.85 -0.50 -15.47
N THR A 14 -3.33 -0.90 -14.32
CA THR A 14 -4.11 -0.99 -13.08
C THR A 14 -4.65 0.37 -12.66
N ARG A 15 -3.80 1.40 -12.68
CA ARG A 15 -4.18 2.77 -12.29
C ARG A 15 -5.25 3.35 -13.19
N ALA A 16 -5.15 3.11 -14.50
CA ALA A 16 -6.17 3.56 -15.45
C ALA A 16 -7.53 2.91 -15.16
N LYS A 17 -7.54 1.63 -14.84
CA LYS A 17 -8.75 0.90 -14.49
C LYS A 17 -9.37 1.41 -13.19
N ILE A 18 -8.56 1.66 -12.17
CA ILE A 18 -9.01 2.21 -10.88
C ILE A 18 -9.60 3.61 -11.09
N ALA A 19 -8.93 4.47 -11.87
CA ALA A 19 -9.42 5.81 -12.18
C ALA A 19 -10.75 5.78 -12.92
N ALA A 20 -10.94 4.82 -13.82
CA ALA A 20 -12.18 4.66 -14.58
C ALA A 20 -13.38 4.34 -13.67
N VAL A 21 -13.17 3.57 -12.61
CA VAL A 21 -14.24 3.22 -11.65
C VAL A 21 -14.32 4.19 -10.48
N LYS A 22 -13.46 5.21 -10.43
CA LYS A 22 -13.42 6.26 -9.39
C LYS A 22 -13.34 5.69 -7.97
N ALA A 23 -12.51 4.67 -7.79
CA ALA A 23 -12.31 4.05 -6.48
C ALA A 23 -11.22 4.74 -5.67
N ILE A 24 -11.36 4.72 -4.34
CA ILE A 24 -10.28 5.09 -3.43
C ILE A 24 -9.18 4.04 -3.60
N ARG A 25 -7.94 4.48 -3.75
CA ARG A 25 -6.82 3.61 -4.10
C ARG A 25 -5.87 3.40 -2.93
N LEU A 26 -5.56 2.14 -2.63
CA LEU A 26 -4.47 1.77 -1.73
C LEU A 26 -3.24 1.49 -2.60
N ALA A 27 -2.27 2.40 -2.60
CA ALA A 27 -1.05 2.29 -3.40
C ALA A 27 0.13 1.89 -2.53
N ILE A 28 0.94 0.96 -3.03
CA ILE A 28 2.14 0.47 -2.34
C ILE A 28 3.38 0.89 -3.11
N HIS A 29 4.43 1.26 -2.38
CA HIS A 29 5.77 1.43 -2.92
C HIS A 29 6.75 0.74 -1.99
N ARG A 30 7.71 0.00 -2.53
CA ARG A 30 8.74 -0.66 -1.72
C ARG A 30 10.14 -0.33 -2.21
N THR A 31 11.06 -0.25 -1.25
CA THR A 31 12.50 -0.18 -1.49
C THR A 31 13.16 -1.36 -0.77
N ASN A 32 14.48 -1.51 -0.89
CA ASN A 32 15.19 -2.57 -0.18
C ASN A 32 15.07 -2.44 1.34
N SER A 33 14.99 -1.22 1.86
CA SER A 33 15.00 -0.94 3.30
C SER A 33 13.63 -0.71 3.91
N HIS A 34 12.64 -0.29 3.12
CA HIS A 34 11.33 0.12 3.63
C HIS A 34 10.20 -0.23 2.69
N ILE A 35 8.98 -0.22 3.22
CA ILE A 35 7.76 -0.34 2.45
C ILE A 35 6.81 0.80 2.85
N TYR A 36 6.10 1.35 1.87
CA TYR A 36 5.22 2.50 2.02
C TYR A 36 3.85 2.17 1.47
N ALA A 37 2.81 2.64 2.14
CA ALA A 37 1.44 2.47 1.68
C ALA A 37 0.70 3.80 1.84
N GLN A 38 -0.11 4.15 0.83
CA GLN A 38 -0.89 5.38 0.81
C GLN A 38 -2.31 5.07 0.42
N ILE A 39 -3.27 5.75 1.04
CA ILE A 39 -4.66 5.74 0.60
C ILE A 39 -4.91 7.07 -0.11
N ILE A 40 -5.23 6.96 -1.40
CA ILE A 40 -5.37 8.10 -2.30
C ILE A 40 -6.84 8.25 -2.68
N SER A 41 -7.32 9.51 -2.68
CA SER A 41 -8.71 9.82 -2.99
C SER A 41 -9.14 9.32 -4.37
N ALA A 42 -10.46 9.19 -4.58
CA ALA A 42 -11.03 8.68 -5.83
C ALA A 42 -10.65 9.50 -7.06
N ASP A 43 -10.39 10.80 -6.90
CA ASP A 43 -9.93 11.66 -7.99
C ASP A 43 -8.42 11.59 -8.23
N GLY A 44 -7.68 10.89 -7.36
CA GLY A 44 -6.23 10.73 -7.47
C GLY A 44 -5.42 11.93 -7.00
N GLY A 45 -6.07 12.98 -6.53
CA GLY A 45 -5.41 14.26 -6.22
C GLY A 45 -4.94 14.43 -4.78
N THR A 46 -5.41 13.61 -3.86
CA THR A 46 -5.14 13.79 -2.43
C THR A 46 -4.74 12.47 -1.76
N VAL A 47 -3.66 12.48 -1.00
CA VAL A 47 -3.30 11.36 -0.11
C VAL A 47 -4.10 11.55 1.18
N MET A 48 -5.05 10.66 1.42
CA MET A 48 -5.94 10.73 2.57
C MET A 48 -5.27 10.27 3.87
N THR A 49 -4.45 9.24 3.77
CA THR A 49 -3.61 8.76 4.88
C THR A 49 -2.49 7.89 4.33
N SER A 50 -1.48 7.66 5.15
CA SER A 50 -0.34 6.83 4.76
C SER A 50 0.27 6.14 5.96
N ALA A 51 1.01 5.06 5.72
CA ALA A 51 1.82 4.39 6.72
C ALA A 51 3.08 3.84 6.04
N SER A 52 4.15 3.73 6.80
CA SER A 52 5.44 3.28 6.29
C SER A 52 6.25 2.63 7.39
N SER A 53 7.07 1.63 7.05
CA SER A 53 8.05 1.09 7.98
C SER A 53 9.11 2.13 8.39
N ASN A 54 9.22 3.23 7.64
CA ASN A 54 10.09 4.36 7.95
C ASN A 54 9.43 5.38 8.89
N ASP A 55 8.16 5.24 9.23
CA ASP A 55 7.48 6.10 10.20
C ASP A 55 8.15 5.94 11.57
N LYS A 56 8.30 7.04 12.27
CA LYS A 56 9.06 7.11 13.53
C LYS A 56 8.59 6.08 14.57
N ASP A 57 7.29 5.94 14.75
CA ASP A 57 6.71 5.02 15.73
C ASP A 57 6.88 3.54 15.33
N LEU A 58 6.73 3.22 14.05
CA LEU A 58 6.95 1.86 13.56
C LEU A 58 8.44 1.49 13.51
N ARG A 59 9.28 2.44 13.09
CA ARG A 59 10.72 2.21 13.01
C ARG A 59 11.34 1.88 14.36
N ALA A 60 10.81 2.44 15.43
CA ALA A 60 11.26 2.16 16.79
C ALA A 60 10.95 0.72 17.23
N GLN A 61 9.92 0.09 16.65
CA GLN A 61 9.46 -1.26 16.98
C GLN A 61 10.04 -2.34 16.07
N LEU A 62 10.57 -1.94 14.91
CA LEU A 62 11.01 -2.89 13.87
C LEU A 62 12.52 -2.97 13.82
N ALA A 63 13.05 -4.18 13.89
CA ALA A 63 14.48 -4.44 13.72
C ALA A 63 14.93 -4.20 12.28
N ASN A 64 14.04 -4.44 11.30
CA ASN A 64 14.30 -4.29 9.87
C ASN A 64 13.03 -3.83 9.17
N GLY A 65 13.10 -2.73 8.44
CA GLY A 65 11.97 -2.17 7.70
C GLY A 65 11.72 -2.82 6.35
N GLY A 66 12.60 -3.69 5.88
CA GLY A 66 12.56 -4.29 4.56
C GLY A 66 12.10 -5.74 4.49
N ASN A 67 11.45 -6.28 5.54
CA ASN A 67 10.99 -7.67 5.56
C ASN A 67 9.46 -7.79 5.62
N ALA A 68 8.96 -9.03 5.56
CA ALA A 68 7.52 -9.30 5.57
C ALA A 68 6.86 -8.90 6.89
N ALA A 69 7.56 -9.05 8.02
CA ALA A 69 7.03 -8.62 9.32
C ALA A 69 6.82 -7.11 9.37
N ALA A 70 7.74 -6.33 8.81
CA ALA A 70 7.60 -4.88 8.70
C ALA A 70 6.42 -4.51 7.80
N ALA A 71 6.25 -5.21 6.68
CA ALA A 71 5.13 -5.00 5.76
C ALA A 71 3.79 -5.28 6.43
N ALA A 72 3.69 -6.35 7.22
CA ALA A 72 2.48 -6.67 7.97
C ALA A 72 2.15 -5.58 9.00
N ALA A 73 3.16 -5.04 9.69
CA ALA A 73 2.98 -3.94 10.64
C ALA A 73 2.46 -2.68 9.93
N VAL A 74 2.98 -2.37 8.75
CA VAL A 74 2.53 -1.23 7.93
C VAL A 74 1.07 -1.43 7.50
N GLY A 75 0.71 -2.62 7.03
CA GLY A 75 -0.66 -2.94 6.63
C GLY A 75 -1.65 -2.77 7.77
N LYS A 76 -1.32 -3.27 8.93
CA LYS A 76 -2.14 -3.13 10.14
C LYS A 76 -2.31 -1.67 10.51
N ARG A 77 -1.23 -0.90 10.52
CA ARG A 77 -1.25 0.53 10.84
C ARG A 77 -2.11 1.31 9.86
N LEU A 78 -1.97 1.02 8.57
CA LEU A 78 -2.76 1.67 7.52
C LEU A 78 -4.26 1.39 7.70
N ALA A 79 -4.62 0.14 8.00
CA ALA A 79 -6.01 -0.24 8.24
C ALA A 79 -6.61 0.50 9.45
N GLU A 80 -5.83 0.65 10.53
CA GLU A 80 -6.25 1.41 11.71
C GLU A 80 -6.52 2.88 11.36
N LYS A 81 -5.62 3.51 10.60
CA LYS A 81 -5.77 4.90 10.16
C LYS A 81 -6.97 5.07 9.23
N ALA A 82 -7.16 4.15 8.29
CA ALA A 82 -8.29 4.17 7.36
C ALA A 82 -9.62 4.05 8.11
N LYS A 83 -9.68 3.15 9.08
CA LYS A 83 -10.88 2.96 9.92
C LYS A 83 -11.24 4.25 10.67
N GLY A 84 -10.24 4.95 11.19
CA GLY A 84 -10.43 6.24 11.85
C GLY A 84 -10.99 7.32 10.92
N LEU A 85 -10.77 7.19 9.62
CA LEU A 85 -11.30 8.11 8.60
C LEU A 85 -12.61 7.62 7.97
N GLY A 86 -13.13 6.47 8.41
CA GLY A 86 -14.33 5.88 7.84
C GLY A 86 -14.13 5.22 6.49
N ILE A 87 -12.89 4.92 6.12
CA ILE A 87 -12.58 4.25 4.85
C ILE A 87 -12.59 2.75 5.05
N GLU A 88 -13.36 2.04 4.22
CA GLU A 88 -13.47 0.58 4.29
C GLU A 88 -13.11 -0.08 2.97
N LYS A 89 -13.73 0.35 1.86
CA LYS A 89 -13.48 -0.20 0.52
C LYS A 89 -12.39 0.58 -0.18
N VAL A 90 -11.39 -0.14 -0.70
CA VAL A 90 -10.31 0.45 -1.49
C VAL A 90 -10.01 -0.46 -2.68
N ALA A 91 -9.44 0.12 -3.74
CA ALA A 91 -8.89 -0.63 -4.85
C ALA A 91 -7.38 -0.78 -4.62
N PHE A 92 -6.90 -2.01 -4.67
CA PHE A 92 -5.49 -2.30 -4.38
C PHE A 92 -4.62 -2.03 -5.61
N ASP A 93 -3.67 -1.10 -5.47
CA ASP A 93 -2.66 -0.79 -6.48
C ASP A 93 -1.28 -1.17 -5.94
N ARG A 94 -0.77 -2.30 -6.37
CA ARG A 94 0.58 -2.77 -5.96
C ARG A 94 1.70 -2.10 -6.72
N SER A 95 1.42 -1.05 -7.49
CA SER A 95 2.40 -0.25 -8.26
C SER A 95 3.24 -1.09 -9.22
N GLY A 96 2.66 -2.17 -9.77
CA GLY A 96 3.32 -3.10 -10.66
C GLY A 96 4.27 -4.08 -9.99
N PHE A 97 4.43 -4.02 -8.67
CA PHE A 97 5.19 -5.03 -7.93
C PHE A 97 4.43 -6.36 -7.90
N LYS A 98 5.16 -7.47 -7.82
CA LYS A 98 4.53 -8.79 -7.72
C LYS A 98 3.79 -8.94 -6.38
N PHE A 99 2.63 -9.59 -6.41
CA PHE A 99 1.86 -9.93 -5.20
C PHE A 99 2.53 -11.12 -4.51
N HIS A 100 3.65 -10.83 -3.83
CA HIS A 100 4.50 -11.83 -3.20
C HIS A 100 5.29 -11.19 -2.06
N GLY A 101 5.68 -11.99 -1.07
CA GLY A 101 6.52 -11.54 0.04
C GLY A 101 5.94 -10.35 0.78
N ARG A 102 6.67 -9.23 0.79
CA ARG A 102 6.27 -8.02 1.52
C ARG A 102 4.95 -7.44 1.06
N VAL A 103 4.71 -7.39 -0.25
CA VAL A 103 3.47 -6.83 -0.81
C VAL A 103 2.28 -7.66 -0.35
N LYS A 104 2.38 -8.98 -0.42
CA LYS A 104 1.35 -9.90 0.05
C LYS A 104 1.11 -9.76 1.56
N ALA A 105 2.17 -9.70 2.35
CA ALA A 105 2.07 -9.56 3.81
C ALA A 105 1.34 -8.28 4.21
N LEU A 106 1.64 -7.15 3.56
CA LEU A 106 0.96 -5.88 3.80
C LEU A 106 -0.53 -5.99 3.45
N ALA A 107 -0.85 -6.55 2.28
CA ALA A 107 -2.23 -6.67 1.83
C ALA A 107 -3.05 -7.56 2.78
N GLU A 108 -2.52 -8.70 3.19
CA GLU A 108 -3.20 -9.59 4.12
C GLU A 108 -3.45 -8.93 5.47
N ALA A 109 -2.46 -8.22 6.02
CA ALA A 109 -2.59 -7.51 7.29
C ALA A 109 -3.62 -6.38 7.20
N ALA A 110 -3.66 -5.65 6.09
CA ALA A 110 -4.65 -4.60 5.86
C ALA A 110 -6.06 -5.18 5.79
N ARG A 111 -6.26 -6.32 5.12
CA ARG A 111 -7.54 -7.02 5.07
C ARG A 111 -7.98 -7.50 6.45
N GLU A 112 -7.08 -8.07 7.24
CA GLU A 112 -7.35 -8.47 8.61
C GLU A 112 -7.76 -7.30 9.48
N GLY A 113 -7.22 -6.12 9.22
CA GLY A 113 -7.55 -4.88 9.92
C GLY A 113 -8.87 -4.24 9.50
N GLY A 114 -9.56 -4.79 8.50
CA GLY A 114 -10.89 -4.35 8.10
C GLY A 114 -11.01 -3.71 6.72
N LEU A 115 -9.92 -3.51 5.99
CA LEU A 115 -9.99 -2.99 4.63
C LEU A 115 -10.52 -4.06 3.68
N VAL A 116 -11.39 -3.65 2.76
CA VAL A 116 -12.04 -4.52 1.79
C VAL A 116 -11.49 -4.24 0.39
N PHE A 117 -10.84 -5.23 -0.16
CA PHE A 117 -10.33 -5.18 -1.54
C PHE A 117 -9.99 -6.56 -2.07
#